data_2479235d2e302b39955696b1244617c8
#
_entry.id   2479235d2e302b39955696b1244617c8
#
_cell.length_a   1.000
_cell.length_b   1.000
_cell.length_c   1.000
_cell.angle_alpha   90.00
_cell.angle_beta   90.00
_cell.angle_gamma   90.00
#
_symmetry.space_group_name_H-M   'P 1'
#
loop_
_entity.id
_entity.type
_entity.pdbx_description
1 polymer ?
#
loop_
_entity_poly.entity_id
_entity_poly.type
_entity_poly.pdbx_seq_one_letter_code
_entity_poly.pdbx_strand_id
1 'polypeptide(L)'
;MATYTQSAPTGVLPAPVVPKSKGRIVVNWITSTDHKTIGYMYLIASFVFFCLGGVMALLIRAELFEPGMQILQTKEQYNQLFTMHGTVMLLMFATPLFAGFANVIMPLQIGAPDVAFPRLNALAFWFFLFGSTIAVSGFITPQGAASFGWFAYAPLSNTTFSPGIGGDLWVFGLALSGFGTILGAVNFITTIICMRAPGMTMWRMPIFTWNTLVTAILVLMAFPPLAAALFALGADRRFGAHIFDPENGGAVLWQHLFWFFGHPEVYIIALPFFGIVSEIFPVFSRKPIFGYKGLVYATIAIAALSVTVWAHHMYVTGSVLLPFFAFMTMLIAVPTGVKFFNWIGTMWRGSLTFETPMLWSIGFMITFLFGGLTGIILASPPLDFHVSDSYFVVAHFHYVVFGTVVFAMFAGFYFWWPKFTGKMLNERLGKIHFWLLFLGFHGTFLIQHWLGVEGMPRRYADYLVEDNFTWMNQFSTVASFVLGASLIPFFWNVYITWRNAEKVQVDDPWGFGASLEWATSCPPPRHNFTSLPRIRSERPALDLHHPELRQVHTVESPAPAAQALGNADQKDTAQ
;
A
#
# COMPACT_ATOMS: atom_id res chain seq x y z
N MET A 1 50.21 -20.60 39.59
CA MET A 1 49.11 -21.28 38.88
C MET A 1 47.90 -21.29 39.80
N ALA A 2 46.96 -20.40 39.60
CA ALA A 2 45.69 -20.36 40.35
C ALA A 2 44.59 -20.78 39.36
N THR A 3 44.01 -21.96 39.63
CA THR A 3 42.89 -22.52 38.88
C THR A 3 41.61 -21.82 39.28
N TYR A 4 41.04 -21.03 38.38
CA TYR A 4 39.68 -20.51 38.49
C TYR A 4 38.70 -21.64 38.13
N THR A 5 38.00 -22.18 39.13
CA THR A 5 36.83 -22.99 38.92
C THR A 5 35.64 -22.11 38.58
N GLN A 6 35.18 -22.15 37.33
CA GLN A 6 33.88 -21.57 36.94
C GLN A 6 32.77 -22.37 37.63
N SER A 7 32.06 -21.73 38.55
CA SER A 7 30.77 -22.22 39.06
C SER A 7 29.74 -22.18 37.95
N ALA A 8 29.10 -23.32 37.65
CA ALA A 8 27.97 -23.43 36.75
C ALA A 8 26.83 -22.48 37.19
N PRO A 9 26.14 -21.80 36.28
CA PRO A 9 25.00 -20.98 36.65
C PRO A 9 23.89 -21.89 37.18
N THR A 10 23.44 -21.58 38.39
CA THR A 10 22.25 -22.18 38.99
C THR A 10 21.06 -21.95 38.08
N GLY A 11 20.55 -23.00 37.45
CA GLY A 11 19.40 -22.98 36.59
C GLY A 11 18.15 -22.52 37.34
N VAL A 12 17.80 -21.26 37.17
CA VAL A 12 16.46 -20.77 37.52
C VAL A 12 15.51 -21.42 36.52
N LEU A 13 14.73 -22.38 36.95
CA LEU A 13 13.66 -22.96 36.14
C LEU A 13 12.75 -21.83 35.68
N PRO A 14 12.42 -21.76 34.39
CA PRO A 14 11.50 -20.74 33.90
C PRO A 14 10.16 -20.87 34.65
N ALA A 15 9.68 -19.76 35.20
CA ALA A 15 8.40 -19.73 35.90
C ALA A 15 7.30 -20.33 35.00
N PRO A 16 6.38 -21.15 35.56
CA PRO A 16 5.32 -21.77 34.76
C PRO A 16 4.51 -20.68 34.01
N VAL A 17 4.40 -20.83 32.70
CA VAL A 17 3.62 -19.93 31.85
C VAL A 17 2.15 -20.17 32.19
N VAL A 18 1.58 -19.31 33.03
CA VAL A 18 0.15 -19.33 33.34
C VAL A 18 -0.62 -18.90 32.08
N PRO A 19 -1.52 -19.75 31.54
CA PRO A 19 -2.32 -19.38 30.37
C PRO A 19 -3.12 -18.10 30.66
N LYS A 20 -2.96 -17.08 29.82
CA LYS A 20 -3.72 -15.85 29.95
C LYS A 20 -5.19 -16.14 29.66
N SER A 21 -6.13 -15.68 30.51
CA SER A 21 -7.56 -15.76 30.20
C SER A 21 -7.90 -15.02 28.90
N LYS A 22 -8.95 -15.47 28.18
CA LYS A 22 -9.38 -14.85 26.91
C LYS A 22 -9.62 -13.35 27.08
N GLY A 23 -10.28 -12.92 28.18
CA GLY A 23 -10.50 -11.51 28.47
C GLY A 23 -9.21 -10.71 28.63
N ARG A 24 -8.20 -11.29 29.29
CA ARG A 24 -6.88 -10.65 29.43
C ARG A 24 -6.14 -10.50 28.09
N ILE A 25 -6.36 -11.43 27.14
CA ILE A 25 -5.80 -11.31 25.80
C ILE A 25 -6.42 -10.12 25.08
N VAL A 26 -7.77 -9.99 25.11
CA VAL A 26 -8.48 -8.87 24.50
C VAL A 26 -8.02 -7.54 25.10
N VAL A 27 -8.01 -7.41 26.43
CA VAL A 27 -7.53 -6.19 27.10
C VAL A 27 -6.09 -5.85 26.69
N ASN A 28 -5.20 -6.84 26.64
CA ASN A 28 -3.81 -6.60 26.22
C ASN A 28 -3.70 -6.08 24.77
N TRP A 29 -4.59 -6.50 23.87
CA TRP A 29 -4.61 -6.00 22.50
C TRP A 29 -5.12 -4.56 22.43
N ILE A 30 -6.26 -4.28 23.03
CA ILE A 30 -6.89 -2.94 22.94
C ILE A 30 -6.12 -1.85 23.70
N THR A 31 -5.29 -2.22 24.67
CA THR A 31 -4.45 -1.29 25.45
C THR A 31 -2.98 -1.32 25.06
N SER A 32 -2.63 -2.06 24.02
CA SER A 32 -1.24 -2.23 23.59
C SER A 32 -0.65 -0.93 23.05
N THR A 33 0.62 -0.72 23.36
CA THR A 33 1.47 0.30 22.73
C THR A 33 2.60 -0.31 21.91
N ASP A 34 2.70 -1.64 21.84
CA ASP A 34 3.67 -2.37 21.02
C ASP A 34 3.34 -2.20 19.53
N HIS A 35 4.29 -1.73 18.75
CA HIS A 35 4.09 -1.42 17.33
C HIS A 35 3.63 -2.63 16.50
N LYS A 36 4.07 -3.85 16.83
CA LYS A 36 3.65 -5.08 16.13
C LYS A 36 2.19 -5.39 16.39
N THR A 37 1.75 -5.29 17.65
CA THR A 37 0.35 -5.51 18.02
C THR A 37 -0.56 -4.49 17.34
N ILE A 38 -0.18 -3.20 17.37
CA ILE A 38 -0.93 -2.14 16.67
C ILE A 38 -0.93 -2.38 15.16
N GLY A 39 0.22 -2.79 14.59
CA GLY A 39 0.31 -3.15 13.18
C GLY A 39 -0.62 -4.31 12.80
N TYR A 40 -0.72 -5.35 13.63
CA TYR A 40 -1.68 -6.44 13.41
C TYR A 40 -3.13 -5.96 13.50
N MET A 41 -3.44 -5.03 14.41
CA MET A 41 -4.78 -4.44 14.50
C MET A 41 -5.12 -3.67 13.21
N TYR A 42 -4.18 -2.89 12.66
CA TYR A 42 -4.34 -2.24 11.35
C TYR A 42 -4.53 -3.25 10.22
N LEU A 43 -3.69 -4.29 10.12
CA LEU A 43 -3.79 -5.30 9.08
C LEU A 43 -5.12 -6.04 9.11
N ILE A 44 -5.59 -6.43 10.31
CA ILE A 44 -6.86 -7.12 10.49
C ILE A 44 -8.04 -6.21 10.14
N ALA A 45 -8.08 -4.98 10.69
CA ALA A 45 -9.16 -4.03 10.42
C ALA A 45 -9.23 -3.68 8.93
N SER A 46 -8.08 -3.38 8.30
CA SER A 46 -8.00 -3.11 6.87
C SER A 46 -8.50 -4.29 6.04
N PHE A 47 -8.15 -5.53 6.41
CA PHE A 47 -8.60 -6.72 5.71
C PHE A 47 -10.12 -6.95 5.88
N VAL A 48 -10.69 -6.63 7.03
CA VAL A 48 -12.16 -6.65 7.24
C VAL A 48 -12.83 -5.61 6.33
N PHE A 49 -12.31 -4.40 6.24
CA PHE A 49 -12.82 -3.37 5.32
C PHE A 49 -12.63 -3.78 3.85
N PHE A 50 -11.55 -4.46 3.48
CA PHE A 50 -11.38 -5.05 2.15
C PHE A 50 -12.50 -6.04 1.82
N CYS A 51 -12.83 -6.93 2.72
CA CYS A 51 -13.93 -7.88 2.52
C CYS A 51 -15.28 -7.15 2.42
N LEU A 52 -15.53 -6.15 3.27
CA LEU A 52 -16.77 -5.36 3.25
C LEU A 52 -16.92 -4.61 1.91
N GLY A 53 -15.88 -3.88 1.49
CA GLY A 53 -15.89 -3.19 0.20
C GLY A 53 -15.96 -4.16 -0.99
N GLY A 54 -15.36 -5.36 -0.87
CA GLY A 54 -15.46 -6.43 -1.85
C GLY A 54 -16.90 -6.94 -2.03
N VAL A 55 -17.64 -7.13 -0.94
CA VAL A 55 -19.08 -7.49 -1.00
C VAL A 55 -19.88 -6.40 -1.70
N MET A 56 -19.63 -5.11 -1.39
CA MET A 56 -20.28 -3.99 -2.10
C MET A 56 -19.99 -4.05 -3.60
N ALA A 57 -18.75 -4.34 -4.01
CA ALA A 57 -18.36 -4.48 -5.41
C ALA A 57 -19.09 -5.64 -6.11
N LEU A 58 -19.23 -6.78 -5.45
CA LEU A 58 -19.97 -7.92 -6.00
C LEU A 58 -21.45 -7.60 -6.18
N LEU A 59 -22.07 -6.84 -5.26
CA LEU A 59 -23.45 -6.37 -5.40
C LEU A 59 -23.59 -5.40 -6.58
N ILE A 60 -22.66 -4.44 -6.74
CA ILE A 60 -22.61 -3.54 -7.91
C ILE A 60 -22.53 -4.34 -9.22
N ARG A 61 -21.68 -5.35 -9.27
CA ARG A 61 -21.54 -6.17 -10.47
C ARG A 61 -22.77 -7.05 -10.74
N ALA A 62 -23.37 -7.63 -9.70
CA ALA A 62 -24.59 -8.42 -9.82
C ALA A 62 -25.76 -7.57 -10.32
N GLU A 63 -25.88 -6.30 -9.87
CA GLU A 63 -26.90 -5.38 -10.35
C GLU A 63 -26.78 -5.11 -11.86
N LEU A 64 -25.57 -4.98 -12.36
CA LEU A 64 -25.29 -4.70 -13.77
C LEU A 64 -25.22 -5.94 -14.65
N PHE A 65 -25.64 -7.11 -14.19
CA PHE A 65 -25.61 -8.34 -14.97
C PHE A 65 -26.53 -8.29 -16.18
N GLU A 66 -27.70 -7.69 -16.02
CA GLU A 66 -28.71 -7.49 -17.06
C GLU A 66 -29.26 -6.07 -16.99
N PRO A 67 -29.85 -5.53 -18.09
CA PRO A 67 -30.59 -4.28 -18.06
C PRO A 67 -31.75 -4.28 -17.09
N GLY A 68 -32.06 -3.14 -16.50
CA GLY A 68 -33.07 -2.97 -15.48
C GLY A 68 -32.54 -3.21 -14.07
N MET A 69 -33.33 -2.81 -13.06
CA MET A 69 -32.97 -3.04 -11.64
C MET A 69 -33.18 -4.51 -11.29
N GLN A 70 -32.12 -5.19 -10.82
CA GLN A 70 -32.13 -6.63 -10.57
C GLN A 70 -32.23 -6.99 -9.09
N ILE A 71 -31.30 -6.49 -8.28
CA ILE A 71 -31.16 -6.85 -6.86
C ILE A 71 -31.56 -5.66 -5.98
N LEU A 72 -31.20 -4.46 -6.41
CA LEU A 72 -31.44 -3.23 -5.67
C LEU A 72 -32.83 -2.69 -6.00
N GLN A 73 -33.48 -2.10 -5.00
CA GLN A 73 -34.83 -1.57 -5.18
C GLN A 73 -34.85 -0.15 -5.77
N THR A 74 -33.77 0.61 -5.56
CA THR A 74 -33.66 2.00 -5.99
C THR A 74 -32.26 2.35 -6.50
N LYS A 75 -32.18 3.30 -7.43
CA LYS A 75 -30.91 3.85 -7.90
C LYS A 75 -30.11 4.51 -6.77
N GLU A 76 -30.79 5.01 -5.73
CA GLU A 76 -30.15 5.59 -4.56
C GLU A 76 -29.35 4.53 -3.77
N GLN A 77 -29.85 3.31 -3.62
CA GLN A 77 -29.11 2.22 -3.01
C GLN A 77 -27.84 1.88 -3.80
N TYR A 78 -27.90 1.92 -5.13
CA TYR A 78 -26.73 1.75 -5.97
C TYR A 78 -25.71 2.89 -5.75
N ASN A 79 -26.17 4.14 -5.67
CA ASN A 79 -25.31 5.30 -5.40
C ASN A 79 -24.60 5.18 -4.05
N GLN A 80 -25.30 4.68 -3.01
CA GLN A 80 -24.69 4.40 -1.72
C GLN A 80 -23.63 3.30 -1.82
N LEU A 81 -23.87 2.22 -2.56
CA LEU A 81 -22.92 1.12 -2.72
C LEU A 81 -21.63 1.57 -3.40
N PHE A 82 -21.69 2.26 -4.55
CA PHE A 82 -20.47 2.66 -5.22
C PHE A 82 -19.71 3.77 -4.46
N THR A 83 -20.45 4.67 -3.78
CA THR A 83 -19.85 5.71 -2.93
C THR A 83 -19.06 5.08 -1.79
N MET A 84 -19.69 4.16 -1.07
CA MET A 84 -19.08 3.52 0.08
C MET A 84 -18.04 2.48 -0.32
N HIS A 85 -18.22 1.78 -1.46
CA HIS A 85 -17.17 0.92 -2.00
C HIS A 85 -15.87 1.71 -2.25
N GLY A 86 -15.94 2.84 -2.97
CA GLY A 86 -14.77 3.67 -3.24
C GLY A 86 -14.14 4.22 -1.96
N THR A 87 -14.96 4.73 -1.05
CA THR A 87 -14.52 5.27 0.25
C THR A 87 -13.81 4.21 1.10
N VAL A 88 -14.43 3.04 1.24
CA VAL A 88 -13.89 1.93 2.04
C VAL A 88 -12.59 1.41 1.44
N MET A 89 -12.54 1.21 0.12
CA MET A 89 -11.37 0.62 -0.53
C MET A 89 -10.14 1.53 -0.51
N LEU A 90 -10.31 2.84 -0.65
CA LEU A 90 -9.19 3.79 -0.66
C LEU A 90 -8.77 4.17 0.76
N LEU A 91 -9.72 4.62 1.59
CA LEU A 91 -9.43 5.32 2.84
C LEU A 91 -9.53 4.42 4.09
N MET A 92 -10.23 3.26 4.02
CA MET A 92 -10.38 2.36 5.15
C MET A 92 -9.67 1.01 4.97
N PHE A 93 -9.30 0.68 3.73
CA PHE A 93 -8.53 -0.52 3.41
C PHE A 93 -7.09 -0.17 3.02
N ALA A 94 -6.88 0.50 1.86
CA ALA A 94 -5.55 0.62 1.25
C ALA A 94 -4.57 1.46 2.09
N THR A 95 -4.98 2.64 2.54
CA THR A 95 -4.13 3.55 3.32
C THR A 95 -3.81 2.97 4.71
N PRO A 96 -4.78 2.45 5.50
CA PRO A 96 -4.47 1.83 6.79
C PRO A 96 -3.72 0.50 6.67
N LEU A 97 -3.88 -0.23 5.57
CA LEU A 97 -3.09 -1.44 5.28
C LEU A 97 -1.60 -1.11 5.20
N PHE A 98 -1.25 -0.02 4.51
CA PHE A 98 0.12 0.50 4.52
C PHE A 98 0.61 0.76 5.95
N ALA A 99 -0.19 1.47 6.76
CA ALA A 99 0.16 1.74 8.16
C ALA A 99 0.38 0.44 8.96
N GLY A 100 -0.39 -0.61 8.67
CA GLY A 100 -0.23 -1.94 9.26
C GLY A 100 1.13 -2.56 8.93
N PHE A 101 1.48 -2.66 7.64
CA PHE A 101 2.78 -3.18 7.22
C PHE A 101 3.93 -2.33 7.75
N ALA A 102 3.83 -1.00 7.67
CA ALA A 102 4.86 -0.09 8.16
C ALA A 102 5.08 -0.28 9.67
N ASN A 103 4.01 -0.38 10.47
CA ASN A 103 4.13 -0.65 11.90
C ASN A 103 4.86 -1.94 12.20
N VAL A 104 4.53 -3.06 11.54
CA VAL A 104 5.16 -4.34 11.85
C VAL A 104 6.59 -4.42 11.33
N ILE A 105 6.84 -3.98 10.10
CA ILE A 105 8.09 -4.30 9.37
C ILE A 105 9.14 -3.17 9.45
N MET A 106 8.75 -1.90 9.35
CA MET A 106 9.72 -0.80 9.27
C MET A 106 10.62 -0.70 10.52
N PRO A 107 10.13 -0.83 11.77
CA PRO A 107 11.03 -0.82 12.93
C PRO A 107 12.02 -1.99 12.94
N LEU A 108 11.61 -3.17 12.43
CA LEU A 108 12.52 -4.30 12.25
C LEU A 108 13.60 -3.98 11.20
N GLN A 109 13.23 -3.38 10.08
CA GLN A 109 14.15 -3.05 9.00
C GLN A 109 15.23 -2.05 9.40
N ILE A 110 14.92 -1.12 10.30
CA ILE A 110 15.89 -0.12 10.77
C ILE A 110 16.57 -0.49 12.09
N GLY A 111 16.18 -1.62 12.71
CA GLY A 111 16.71 -2.07 13.99
C GLY A 111 16.23 -1.28 15.20
N ALA A 112 15.08 -0.60 15.08
CA ALA A 112 14.46 0.12 16.20
C ALA A 112 13.74 -0.87 17.13
N PRO A 113 13.76 -0.65 18.47
CA PRO A 113 13.06 -1.53 19.42
C PRO A 113 11.54 -1.31 19.43
N ASP A 114 11.07 -0.15 19.04
CA ASP A 114 9.67 0.26 18.91
C ASP A 114 9.58 1.52 18.03
N VAL A 115 8.39 2.06 17.80
CA VAL A 115 8.19 3.37 17.17
C VAL A 115 8.49 4.51 18.15
N ALA A 116 8.74 5.74 17.64
CA ALA A 116 9.13 6.88 18.45
C ALA A 116 8.05 7.30 19.48
N PHE A 117 6.78 7.23 19.10
CA PHE A 117 5.65 7.65 19.92
C PHE A 117 4.61 6.53 20.07
N PRO A 118 4.84 5.49 20.93
CA PRO A 118 3.97 4.32 21.00
C PRO A 118 2.52 4.63 21.39
N ARG A 119 2.29 5.61 22.28
CA ARG A 119 0.94 6.04 22.68
C ARG A 119 0.23 6.79 21.56
N LEU A 120 0.95 7.62 20.81
CA LEU A 120 0.43 8.32 19.63
C LEU A 120 0.05 7.32 18.53
N ASN A 121 0.83 6.27 18.38
CA ASN A 121 0.56 5.16 17.46
C ASN A 121 -0.77 4.45 17.79
N ALA A 122 -1.00 4.16 19.08
CA ALA A 122 -2.26 3.58 19.53
C ALA A 122 -3.44 4.54 19.28
N LEU A 123 -3.29 5.84 19.58
CA LEU A 123 -4.32 6.85 19.31
C LEU A 123 -4.64 6.95 17.82
N ALA A 124 -3.63 6.93 16.94
CA ALA A 124 -3.79 6.95 15.48
C ALA A 124 -4.65 5.78 14.98
N PHE A 125 -4.40 4.57 15.51
CA PHE A 125 -5.22 3.39 15.19
C PHE A 125 -6.69 3.57 15.63
N TRP A 126 -6.93 4.06 16.83
CA TRP A 126 -8.30 4.24 17.33
C TRP A 126 -9.06 5.32 16.56
N PHE A 127 -8.40 6.42 16.17
CA PHE A 127 -9.00 7.44 15.30
C PHE A 127 -9.37 6.87 13.93
N PHE A 128 -8.49 6.07 13.34
CA PHE A 128 -8.80 5.34 12.11
C PHE A 128 -10.03 4.43 12.28
N LEU A 129 -10.02 3.56 13.29
CA LEU A 129 -11.07 2.56 13.45
C LEU A 129 -12.44 3.20 13.75
N PHE A 130 -12.48 4.16 14.68
CA PHE A 130 -13.73 4.84 15.02
C PHE A 130 -14.23 5.74 13.89
N GLY A 131 -13.34 6.50 13.24
CA GLY A 131 -13.70 7.32 12.10
C GLY A 131 -14.28 6.50 10.96
N SER A 132 -13.65 5.38 10.61
CA SER A 132 -14.14 4.45 9.60
C SER A 132 -15.49 3.83 9.99
N THR A 133 -15.66 3.43 11.25
CA THR A 133 -16.92 2.87 11.75
C THR A 133 -18.05 3.90 11.71
N ILE A 134 -17.78 5.16 12.07
CA ILE A 134 -18.74 6.26 11.97
C ILE A 134 -19.19 6.44 10.52
N ALA A 135 -18.27 6.51 9.55
CA ALA A 135 -18.63 6.70 8.15
C ALA A 135 -19.49 5.54 7.60
N VAL A 136 -19.14 4.29 7.93
CA VAL A 136 -19.89 3.10 7.50
C VAL A 136 -21.24 2.99 8.20
N SER A 137 -21.40 3.52 9.42
CA SER A 137 -22.66 3.47 10.17
C SER A 137 -23.81 4.21 9.48
N GLY A 138 -23.52 5.01 8.44
CA GLY A 138 -24.55 5.60 7.58
C GLY A 138 -25.55 4.58 7.04
N PHE A 139 -25.13 3.34 6.74
CA PHE A 139 -26.03 2.30 6.24
C PHE A 139 -27.16 1.90 7.18
N ILE A 140 -27.03 2.12 8.48
CA ILE A 140 -28.09 1.83 9.47
C ILE A 140 -28.99 3.03 9.76
N THR A 141 -28.79 4.16 9.06
CA THR A 141 -29.66 5.33 9.20
C THR A 141 -30.88 5.22 8.27
N PRO A 142 -32.01 5.93 8.57
CA PRO A 142 -33.20 5.83 7.75
C PRO A 142 -33.03 6.21 6.27
N GLN A 143 -32.11 7.16 5.97
CA GLN A 143 -31.81 7.59 4.59
C GLN A 143 -30.63 6.81 3.99
N GLY A 144 -30.01 5.90 4.73
CA GLY A 144 -28.86 5.14 4.29
C GLY A 144 -27.53 5.90 4.38
N ALA A 145 -26.51 5.36 3.73
CA ALA A 145 -25.17 5.92 3.70
C ALA A 145 -25.04 7.11 2.73
N ALA A 146 -23.85 7.73 2.68
CA ALA A 146 -23.52 8.72 1.67
C ALA A 146 -23.65 8.15 0.24
N SER A 147 -24.15 8.95 -0.71
CA SER A 147 -24.48 8.52 -2.08
C SER A 147 -23.89 9.41 -3.18
N PHE A 148 -23.08 10.39 -2.82
CA PHE A 148 -22.56 11.42 -3.72
C PHE A 148 -21.19 11.08 -4.37
N GLY A 149 -20.76 9.84 -4.27
CA GLY A 149 -19.42 9.42 -4.72
C GLY A 149 -18.32 9.72 -3.69
N TRP A 150 -17.23 8.96 -3.72
CA TRP A 150 -16.15 9.08 -2.73
C TRP A 150 -15.42 10.42 -2.76
N PHE A 151 -15.51 11.18 -3.85
CA PHE A 151 -14.93 12.51 -3.97
C PHE A 151 -15.93 13.66 -3.68
N ALA A 152 -17.16 13.35 -3.30
CA ALA A 152 -18.15 14.25 -2.71
C ALA A 152 -18.29 15.61 -3.40
N TYR A 153 -18.39 15.65 -4.73
CA TYR A 153 -18.48 16.90 -5.48
C TYR A 153 -19.66 17.77 -5.03
N ALA A 154 -19.35 19.04 -4.75
CA ALA A 154 -20.37 20.06 -4.55
C ALA A 154 -20.99 20.46 -5.91
N PRO A 155 -22.30 20.76 -5.98
CA PRO A 155 -23.27 20.84 -4.88
C PRO A 155 -23.92 19.51 -4.47
N LEU A 156 -23.64 18.40 -5.16
CA LEU A 156 -24.28 17.09 -4.91
C LEU A 156 -24.12 16.64 -3.45
N SER A 157 -22.98 16.96 -2.81
CA SER A 157 -22.67 16.62 -1.42
C SER A 157 -23.29 17.54 -0.37
N ASN A 158 -23.90 18.67 -0.75
CA ASN A 158 -24.56 19.55 0.20
C ASN A 158 -25.95 19.02 0.63
N THR A 159 -26.60 19.67 1.60
CA THR A 159 -27.87 19.23 2.16
C THR A 159 -29.06 19.40 1.21
N THR A 160 -28.95 20.20 0.16
CA THR A 160 -30.02 20.37 -0.85
C THR A 160 -30.20 19.06 -1.64
N PHE A 161 -29.12 18.41 -2.03
CA PHE A 161 -29.15 17.20 -2.86
C PHE A 161 -28.92 15.91 -2.04
N SER A 162 -28.26 16.03 -0.90
CA SER A 162 -27.95 14.89 0.00
C SER A 162 -28.30 15.25 1.45
N PRO A 163 -29.59 15.36 1.81
CA PRO A 163 -30.02 15.86 3.12
C PRO A 163 -29.79 14.85 4.26
N GLY A 164 -29.59 13.58 3.93
CA GLY A 164 -29.46 12.50 4.91
C GLY A 164 -28.25 12.63 5.82
N ILE A 165 -28.37 12.15 7.07
CA ILE A 165 -27.29 12.14 8.06
C ILE A 165 -26.12 11.27 7.62
N GLY A 166 -26.32 10.30 6.71
CA GLY A 166 -25.24 9.47 6.16
C GLY A 166 -24.11 10.29 5.51
N GLY A 167 -24.44 11.42 4.88
CA GLY A 167 -23.44 12.36 4.36
C GLY A 167 -22.60 13.01 5.45
N ASP A 168 -23.20 13.37 6.59
CA ASP A 168 -22.47 13.96 7.73
C ASP A 168 -21.58 12.93 8.41
N LEU A 169 -22.08 11.71 8.59
CA LEU A 169 -21.30 10.60 9.15
C LEU A 169 -20.08 10.29 8.26
N TRP A 170 -20.24 10.38 6.93
CA TRP A 170 -19.12 10.26 5.99
C TRP A 170 -18.10 11.38 6.19
N VAL A 171 -18.53 12.65 6.22
CA VAL A 171 -17.66 13.83 6.36
C VAL A 171 -16.87 13.77 7.67
N PHE A 172 -17.54 13.63 8.82
CA PHE A 172 -16.88 13.65 10.12
C PHE A 172 -16.12 12.36 10.42
N GLY A 173 -16.61 11.21 9.93
CA GLY A 173 -15.90 9.94 10.04
C GLY A 173 -14.57 9.96 9.30
N LEU A 174 -14.53 10.48 8.08
CA LEU A 174 -13.30 10.64 7.32
C LEU A 174 -12.36 11.68 7.91
N ALA A 175 -12.88 12.80 8.43
CA ALA A 175 -12.06 13.79 9.12
C ALA A 175 -11.34 13.16 10.32
N LEU A 176 -12.05 12.40 11.15
CA LEU A 176 -11.46 11.71 12.31
C LEU A 176 -10.42 10.67 11.88
N SER A 177 -10.72 9.84 10.88
CA SER A 177 -9.79 8.85 10.34
C SER A 177 -8.53 9.52 9.75
N GLY A 178 -8.71 10.65 9.04
CA GLY A 178 -7.62 11.45 8.47
C GLY A 178 -6.66 12.01 9.53
N PHE A 179 -7.16 12.45 10.67
CA PHE A 179 -6.30 12.82 11.81
C PHE A 179 -5.46 11.64 12.29
N GLY A 180 -6.03 10.44 12.36
CA GLY A 180 -5.27 9.23 12.68
C GLY A 180 -4.11 9.00 11.70
N THR A 181 -4.36 9.20 10.41
CA THR A 181 -3.34 9.05 9.36
C THR A 181 -2.21 10.07 9.51
N ILE A 182 -2.53 11.34 9.79
CA ILE A 182 -1.53 12.39 10.07
C ILE A 182 -0.66 12.03 11.28
N LEU A 183 -1.26 11.59 12.39
CA LEU A 183 -0.54 11.20 13.60
C LEU A 183 0.40 10.02 13.33
N GLY A 184 -0.05 9.03 12.55
CA GLY A 184 0.77 7.91 12.11
C GLY A 184 1.98 8.34 11.27
N ALA A 185 1.79 9.29 10.35
CA ALA A 185 2.86 9.82 9.51
C ALA A 185 3.94 10.55 10.33
N VAL A 186 3.56 11.39 11.30
CA VAL A 186 4.50 12.04 12.23
C VAL A 186 5.33 10.99 12.96
N ASN A 187 4.69 9.94 13.44
CA ASN A 187 5.37 8.86 14.15
C ASN A 187 6.37 8.10 13.26
N PHE A 188 5.98 7.74 12.03
CA PHE A 188 6.88 7.04 11.11
C PHE A 188 8.08 7.89 10.71
N ILE A 189 7.90 9.17 10.38
CA ILE A 189 9.01 10.09 10.07
C ILE A 189 9.99 10.15 11.24
N THR A 190 9.49 10.39 12.46
CA THR A 190 10.34 10.50 13.65
C THR A 190 11.07 9.19 13.93
N THR A 191 10.40 8.04 13.81
CA THR A 191 11.00 6.73 14.02
C THR A 191 12.14 6.49 13.03
N ILE A 192 11.90 6.71 11.73
CA ILE A 192 12.90 6.48 10.68
C ILE A 192 14.08 7.43 10.82
N ILE A 193 13.86 8.69 11.15
CA ILE A 193 14.95 9.69 11.25
C ILE A 193 15.77 9.48 12.52
N CYS A 194 15.11 9.23 13.68
CA CYS A 194 15.76 9.32 14.98
C CYS A 194 16.13 7.95 15.60
N MET A 195 15.52 6.83 15.16
CA MET A 195 15.63 5.56 15.87
C MET A 195 16.36 4.45 15.08
N ARG A 196 17.05 4.79 14.00
CA ARG A 196 17.85 3.80 13.27
C ARG A 196 18.98 3.25 14.14
N ALA A 197 19.19 1.93 14.04
CA ALA A 197 20.29 1.26 14.74
C ALA A 197 21.67 1.79 14.31
N PRO A 198 22.70 1.71 15.15
CA PRO A 198 24.05 2.08 14.78
C PRO A 198 24.53 1.36 13.51
N GLY A 199 25.02 2.13 12.56
CA GLY A 199 25.41 1.63 11.23
C GLY A 199 24.31 1.65 10.17
N MET A 200 23.03 1.79 10.55
CA MET A 200 21.91 1.95 9.61
C MET A 200 21.83 3.42 9.16
N THR A 201 22.66 3.78 8.19
CA THR A 201 22.61 5.10 7.53
C THR A 201 21.41 5.18 6.59
N MET A 202 21.04 6.39 6.14
CA MET A 202 19.94 6.55 5.16
C MET A 202 20.15 5.66 3.92
N TRP A 203 21.35 5.62 3.38
CA TRP A 203 21.72 4.83 2.19
C TRP A 203 21.90 3.32 2.44
N ARG A 204 21.58 2.86 3.64
CA ARG A 204 21.54 1.42 3.99
C ARG A 204 20.12 0.97 4.36
N MET A 205 19.16 1.89 4.36
CA MET A 205 17.76 1.54 4.64
C MET A 205 17.17 0.72 3.49
N PRO A 206 16.36 -0.30 3.77
CA PRO A 206 15.59 -1.04 2.77
C PRO A 206 14.66 -0.12 1.96
N ILE A 207 14.32 -0.53 0.74
CA ILE A 207 13.45 0.26 -0.16
C ILE A 207 12.05 0.45 0.43
N PHE A 208 11.52 -0.55 1.13
CA PHE A 208 10.22 -0.40 1.81
C PHE A 208 10.26 0.71 2.88
N THR A 209 11.33 0.79 3.67
CA THR A 209 11.52 1.89 4.64
C THR A 209 11.63 3.25 3.96
N TRP A 210 12.36 3.37 2.84
CA TRP A 210 12.39 4.60 2.04
C TRP A 210 11.02 5.01 1.53
N ASN A 211 10.27 4.06 1.00
CA ASN A 211 8.91 4.31 0.52
C ASN A 211 7.99 4.72 1.66
N THR A 212 8.14 4.11 2.85
CA THR A 212 7.39 4.51 4.06
C THR A 212 7.71 5.95 4.47
N LEU A 213 8.98 6.36 4.47
CA LEU A 213 9.39 7.73 4.80
C LEU A 213 8.79 8.74 3.82
N VAL A 214 8.96 8.50 2.53
CA VAL A 214 8.47 9.41 1.48
C VAL A 214 6.95 9.51 1.50
N THR A 215 6.26 8.37 1.69
CA THR A 215 4.80 8.33 1.84
C THR A 215 4.33 9.10 3.07
N ALA A 216 5.00 8.97 4.21
CA ALA A 216 4.65 9.70 5.42
C ALA A 216 4.79 11.23 5.24
N ILE A 217 5.81 11.68 4.51
CA ILE A 217 5.96 13.11 4.15
C ILE A 217 4.79 13.54 3.26
N LEU A 218 4.44 12.72 2.26
CA LEU A 218 3.33 13.02 1.34
C LEU A 218 1.98 13.09 2.07
N VAL A 219 1.75 12.23 3.09
CA VAL A 219 0.57 12.31 3.97
C VAL A 219 0.47 13.66 4.65
N LEU A 220 1.58 14.19 5.21
CA LEU A 220 1.57 15.49 5.89
C LEU A 220 1.29 16.66 4.92
N MET A 221 1.54 16.49 3.62
CA MET A 221 1.21 17.49 2.60
C MET A 221 -0.24 17.40 2.14
N ALA A 222 -0.78 16.19 1.99
CA ALA A 222 -2.06 15.93 1.31
C ALA A 222 -3.27 15.94 2.27
N PHE A 223 -3.15 15.35 3.46
CA PHE A 223 -4.29 15.20 4.38
C PHE A 223 -4.77 16.50 5.04
N PRO A 224 -3.94 17.50 5.38
CA PRO A 224 -4.44 18.76 5.92
C PRO A 224 -5.38 19.53 4.98
N PRO A 225 -5.13 19.67 3.66
CA PRO A 225 -6.10 20.22 2.71
C PRO A 225 -7.41 19.44 2.67
N LEU A 226 -7.37 18.10 2.70
CA LEU A 226 -8.58 17.28 2.79
C LEU A 226 -9.36 17.56 4.07
N ALA A 227 -8.68 17.60 5.23
CA ALA A 227 -9.33 17.89 6.50
C ALA A 227 -10.02 19.25 6.48
N ALA A 228 -9.33 20.29 5.95
CA ALA A 228 -9.91 21.63 5.79
C ALA A 228 -11.16 21.61 4.88
N ALA A 229 -11.10 20.90 3.75
CA ALA A 229 -12.22 20.76 2.83
C ALA A 229 -13.42 20.04 3.49
N LEU A 230 -13.17 18.96 4.24
CA LEU A 230 -14.21 18.22 4.95
C LEU A 230 -14.89 19.06 6.05
N PHE A 231 -14.11 19.84 6.83
CA PHE A 231 -14.70 20.75 7.83
C PHE A 231 -15.48 21.87 7.16
N ALA A 232 -14.99 22.43 6.06
CA ALA A 232 -15.72 23.44 5.30
C ALA A 232 -17.04 22.89 4.73
N LEU A 233 -17.03 21.66 4.19
CA LEU A 233 -18.26 20.99 3.75
C LEU A 233 -19.21 20.71 4.93
N GLY A 234 -18.68 20.31 6.07
CA GLY A 234 -19.46 20.15 7.29
C GLY A 234 -20.11 21.47 7.75
N ALA A 235 -19.40 22.59 7.61
CA ALA A 235 -19.94 23.93 7.90
C ALA A 235 -21.05 24.32 6.90
N ASP A 236 -20.90 24.05 5.61
CA ASP A 236 -21.96 24.25 4.62
C ASP A 236 -23.19 23.42 4.94
N ARG A 237 -23.00 22.14 5.28
CA ARG A 237 -24.08 21.20 5.54
C ARG A 237 -24.88 21.50 6.81
N ARG A 238 -24.24 22.03 7.87
CA ARG A 238 -24.84 22.14 9.21
C ARG A 238 -24.95 23.56 9.76
N PHE A 239 -24.16 24.48 9.20
CA PHE A 239 -24.12 25.85 9.73
C PHE A 239 -24.43 26.92 8.67
N GLY A 240 -24.76 26.52 7.42
CA GLY A 240 -25.09 27.44 6.34
C GLY A 240 -23.95 28.37 5.97
N ALA A 241 -22.72 27.86 5.89
CA ALA A 241 -21.54 28.68 5.60
C ALA A 241 -21.41 29.10 4.13
N HIS A 242 -22.06 28.37 3.20
CA HIS A 242 -22.12 28.69 1.76
C HIS A 242 -20.75 28.78 1.05
N ILE A 243 -19.75 28.01 1.52
CA ILE A 243 -18.38 28.05 1.00
C ILE A 243 -18.32 27.43 -0.39
N PHE A 244 -19.06 26.35 -0.61
CA PHE A 244 -19.03 25.57 -1.85
C PHE A 244 -20.27 25.79 -2.74
N ASP A 245 -20.96 26.90 -2.57
CA ASP A 245 -22.08 27.26 -3.44
C ASP A 245 -21.62 27.47 -4.88
N PRO A 246 -22.31 26.88 -5.89
CA PRO A 246 -21.91 26.98 -7.30
C PRO A 246 -21.85 28.42 -7.81
N GLU A 247 -22.75 29.27 -7.36
CA GLU A 247 -22.86 30.69 -7.76
C GLU A 247 -21.60 31.49 -7.41
N ASN A 248 -20.85 31.07 -6.40
CA ASN A 248 -19.62 31.70 -5.94
C ASN A 248 -18.35 30.95 -6.44
N GLY A 249 -18.49 30.03 -7.41
CA GLY A 249 -17.38 29.20 -7.88
C GLY A 249 -16.98 28.08 -6.92
N GLY A 250 -17.78 27.83 -5.89
CA GLY A 250 -17.48 26.85 -4.82
C GLY A 250 -17.37 25.40 -5.32
N ALA A 251 -18.10 25.05 -6.39
CA ALA A 251 -17.99 23.71 -6.97
C ALA A 251 -16.57 23.43 -7.52
N VAL A 252 -15.95 24.38 -8.19
CA VAL A 252 -14.57 24.26 -8.69
C VAL A 252 -13.56 24.31 -7.54
N LEU A 253 -13.80 25.17 -6.55
CA LEU A 253 -12.98 25.23 -5.34
C LEU A 253 -12.93 23.88 -4.61
N TRP A 254 -14.10 23.22 -4.43
CA TRP A 254 -14.15 21.86 -3.87
C TRP A 254 -13.29 20.88 -4.66
N GLN A 255 -13.43 20.87 -5.98
CA GLN A 255 -12.67 19.95 -6.83
C GLN A 255 -11.15 20.16 -6.70
N HIS A 256 -10.67 21.40 -6.69
CA HIS A 256 -9.25 21.70 -6.49
C HIS A 256 -8.75 21.26 -5.11
N LEU A 257 -9.46 21.56 -4.03
CA LEU A 257 -9.09 21.17 -2.67
C LEU A 257 -9.10 19.64 -2.52
N PHE A 258 -10.14 18.99 -3.07
CA PHE A 258 -10.25 17.54 -2.98
C PHE A 258 -9.15 16.85 -3.80
N TRP A 259 -8.91 17.25 -5.04
CA TRP A 259 -7.93 16.57 -5.90
C TRP A 259 -6.48 16.92 -5.58
N PHE A 260 -6.23 18.07 -4.96
CA PHE A 260 -4.91 18.35 -4.37
C PHE A 260 -4.55 17.33 -3.28
N PHE A 261 -5.53 16.76 -2.61
CA PHE A 261 -5.38 15.55 -1.80
C PHE A 261 -5.46 14.28 -2.66
N GLY A 262 -6.47 14.16 -3.51
CA GLY A 262 -6.89 12.89 -4.12
C GLY A 262 -5.85 12.27 -5.05
N HIS A 263 -5.06 13.07 -5.78
CA HIS A 263 -3.97 12.51 -6.58
C HIS A 263 -2.76 12.12 -5.72
N PRO A 264 -2.22 12.95 -4.81
CA PRO A 264 -1.23 12.46 -3.85
C PRO A 264 -1.68 11.21 -3.08
N GLU A 265 -2.96 11.07 -2.75
CA GLU A 265 -3.50 9.88 -2.08
C GLU A 265 -3.23 8.59 -2.86
N VAL A 266 -3.41 8.58 -4.18
CA VAL A 266 -3.13 7.37 -4.97
C VAL A 266 -1.65 7.00 -4.94
N TYR A 267 -0.74 7.96 -4.78
CA TYR A 267 0.69 7.70 -4.57
C TYR A 267 1.04 7.36 -3.12
N ILE A 268 0.33 7.91 -2.13
CA ILE A 268 0.39 7.46 -0.73
C ILE A 268 0.06 5.97 -0.65
N ILE A 269 -0.94 5.54 -1.42
CA ILE A 269 -1.29 4.13 -1.53
C ILE A 269 -0.21 3.36 -2.31
N ALA A 270 0.24 3.81 -3.48
CA ALA A 270 1.09 3.03 -4.37
C ALA A 270 2.53 2.82 -3.86
N LEU A 271 3.17 3.87 -3.33
CA LEU A 271 4.60 3.84 -2.99
C LEU A 271 4.98 2.76 -1.98
N PRO A 272 4.25 2.56 -0.86
CA PRO A 272 4.59 1.50 0.10
C PRO A 272 4.54 0.11 -0.52
N PHE A 273 3.57 -0.14 -1.41
CA PHE A 273 3.40 -1.44 -2.06
C PHE A 273 4.47 -1.67 -3.14
N PHE A 274 4.94 -0.61 -3.82
CA PHE A 274 6.19 -0.67 -4.60
C PHE A 274 7.39 -1.07 -3.72
N GLY A 275 7.42 -0.59 -2.48
CA GLY A 275 8.41 -0.98 -1.49
C GLY A 275 8.34 -2.47 -1.17
N ILE A 276 7.15 -3.02 -0.92
CA ILE A 276 6.95 -4.45 -0.61
C ILE A 276 7.52 -5.34 -1.71
N VAL A 277 7.13 -5.13 -2.97
CA VAL A 277 7.62 -5.94 -4.08
C VAL A 277 9.12 -5.77 -4.32
N SER A 278 9.67 -4.58 -4.03
CA SER A 278 11.11 -4.32 -4.10
C SER A 278 11.92 -5.11 -3.06
N GLU A 279 11.35 -5.47 -1.92
CA GLU A 279 11.98 -6.39 -0.96
C GLU A 279 11.89 -7.86 -1.41
N ILE A 280 10.87 -8.22 -2.20
CA ILE A 280 10.60 -9.61 -2.60
C ILE A 280 11.43 -10.02 -3.82
N PHE A 281 11.50 -9.17 -4.86
CA PHE A 281 12.24 -9.49 -6.08
C PHE A 281 13.68 -9.95 -5.85
N PRO A 282 14.50 -9.30 -4.99
CA PRO A 282 15.87 -9.73 -4.72
C PRO A 282 15.96 -11.13 -4.12
N VAL A 283 15.06 -11.46 -3.19
CA VAL A 283 15.05 -12.74 -2.47
C VAL A 283 14.84 -13.90 -3.43
N PHE A 284 13.81 -13.82 -4.27
CA PHE A 284 13.46 -14.89 -5.21
C PHE A 284 14.19 -14.80 -6.57
N SER A 285 15.03 -13.78 -6.75
CA SER A 285 16.02 -13.70 -7.83
C SER A 285 17.42 -14.13 -7.35
N ARG A 286 17.60 -14.34 -6.05
CA ARG A 286 18.87 -14.63 -5.38
C ARG A 286 19.98 -13.64 -5.79
N LYS A 287 19.62 -12.37 -5.82
CA LYS A 287 20.44 -11.30 -6.36
C LYS A 287 20.17 -9.99 -5.62
N PRO A 288 21.16 -9.13 -5.39
CA PRO A 288 20.90 -7.80 -4.84
C PRO A 288 19.96 -7.00 -5.73
N ILE A 289 19.19 -6.08 -5.12
CA ILE A 289 18.34 -5.17 -5.87
C ILE A 289 19.15 -4.35 -6.87
N PHE A 290 18.75 -4.36 -8.12
CA PHE A 290 19.42 -3.58 -9.16
C PHE A 290 19.06 -2.10 -9.02
N GLY A 291 20.07 -1.22 -9.09
CA GLY A 291 19.87 0.22 -9.12
C GLY A 291 19.26 0.81 -7.85
N TYR A 292 19.65 0.36 -6.66
CA TYR A 292 19.14 0.82 -5.36
C TYR A 292 18.95 2.33 -5.27
N LYS A 293 20.00 3.14 -5.60
CA LYS A 293 19.90 4.60 -5.56
C LYS A 293 18.89 5.14 -6.58
N GLY A 294 18.82 4.52 -7.76
CA GLY A 294 17.83 4.87 -8.79
C GLY A 294 16.40 4.65 -8.31
N LEU A 295 16.12 3.55 -7.57
CA LEU A 295 14.83 3.30 -6.95
C LEU A 295 14.47 4.35 -5.90
N VAL A 296 15.43 4.76 -5.07
CA VAL A 296 15.22 5.80 -4.05
C VAL A 296 14.90 7.14 -4.72
N TYR A 297 15.73 7.58 -5.69
CA TYR A 297 15.49 8.83 -6.41
C TYR A 297 14.17 8.80 -7.19
N ALA A 298 13.81 7.68 -7.81
CA ALA A 298 12.53 7.52 -8.49
C ALA A 298 11.35 7.64 -7.50
N THR A 299 11.46 7.08 -6.31
CA THR A 299 10.44 7.22 -5.25
C THR A 299 10.24 8.69 -4.86
N ILE A 300 11.33 9.42 -4.62
CA ILE A 300 11.29 10.85 -4.26
C ILE A 300 10.71 11.67 -5.42
N ALA A 301 11.12 11.39 -6.67
CA ALA A 301 10.63 12.10 -7.85
C ALA A 301 9.12 11.88 -8.06
N ILE A 302 8.61 10.65 -7.92
CA ILE A 302 7.18 10.35 -8.01
C ILE A 302 6.41 11.17 -6.96
N ALA A 303 6.86 11.16 -5.70
CA ALA A 303 6.18 11.90 -4.64
C ALA A 303 6.21 13.41 -4.87
N ALA A 304 7.34 13.97 -5.32
CA ALA A 304 7.45 15.40 -5.64
C ALA A 304 6.55 15.80 -6.81
N LEU A 305 6.49 14.97 -7.86
CA LEU A 305 5.62 15.22 -9.01
C LEU A 305 4.14 15.06 -8.65
N SER A 306 3.79 14.15 -7.74
CA SER A 306 2.40 13.84 -7.39
C SER A 306 1.59 15.06 -6.90
N VAL A 307 2.23 16.03 -6.26
CA VAL A 307 1.56 17.27 -5.80
C VAL A 307 1.40 18.33 -6.88
N THR A 308 1.83 18.07 -8.11
CA THR A 308 1.77 19.02 -9.22
C THR A 308 0.80 18.63 -10.34
N VAL A 309 0.16 17.47 -10.25
CA VAL A 309 -0.59 16.85 -11.36
C VAL A 309 -2.09 16.72 -11.11
N TRP A 310 -2.61 17.12 -9.96
CA TRP A 310 -3.96 16.80 -9.49
C TRP A 310 -5.09 17.19 -10.45
N ALA A 311 -4.93 18.25 -11.26
CA ALA A 311 -6.02 18.75 -12.07
C ALA A 311 -6.25 17.96 -13.37
N HIS A 312 -5.51 16.87 -13.61
CA HIS A 312 -5.90 15.91 -14.64
C HIS A 312 -7.24 15.22 -14.33
N HIS A 313 -7.68 15.20 -13.06
CA HIS A 313 -9.03 14.78 -12.70
C HIS A 313 -10.12 15.80 -13.08
N MET A 314 -9.74 16.94 -13.63
CA MET A 314 -10.62 18.07 -13.88
C MET A 314 -10.55 18.57 -15.34
N TYR A 315 -10.00 17.79 -16.28
CA TYR A 315 -9.82 18.21 -17.67
C TYR A 315 -11.13 18.63 -18.33
N VAL A 316 -12.22 17.90 -18.08
CA VAL A 316 -13.54 18.16 -18.66
C VAL A 316 -14.28 19.34 -18.04
N THR A 317 -13.76 19.94 -16.96
CA THR A 317 -14.39 21.11 -16.31
C THR A 317 -14.17 22.41 -17.08
N GLY A 318 -13.16 22.46 -17.97
CA GLY A 318 -12.73 23.69 -18.65
C GLY A 318 -12.04 24.71 -17.74
N SER A 319 -11.79 24.39 -16.47
CA SER A 319 -11.29 25.32 -15.44
C SER A 319 -9.80 25.14 -15.12
N VAL A 320 -9.04 24.38 -15.93
CA VAL A 320 -7.65 24.05 -15.65
C VAL A 320 -6.74 24.29 -16.86
N LEU A 321 -5.45 24.56 -16.60
CA LEU A 321 -4.44 24.76 -17.63
C LEU A 321 -4.02 23.40 -18.21
N LEU A 322 -4.75 22.94 -19.24
CA LEU A 322 -4.58 21.61 -19.84
C LEU A 322 -3.14 21.28 -20.22
N PRO A 323 -2.36 22.13 -20.95
CA PRO A 323 -1.01 21.77 -21.37
C PRO A 323 -0.07 21.52 -20.19
N PHE A 324 -0.18 22.31 -19.12
CA PHE A 324 0.64 22.16 -17.92
C PHE A 324 0.35 20.83 -17.20
N PHE A 325 -0.93 20.58 -16.90
CA PHE A 325 -1.31 19.38 -16.16
C PHE A 325 -1.11 18.10 -16.97
N ALA A 326 -1.30 18.15 -18.30
CA ALA A 326 -0.99 17.03 -19.19
C ALA A 326 0.50 16.70 -19.19
N PHE A 327 1.36 17.71 -19.38
CA PHE A 327 2.82 17.53 -19.37
C PHE A 327 3.31 16.97 -18.03
N MET A 328 2.92 17.58 -16.91
CA MET A 328 3.32 17.14 -15.58
C MET A 328 2.84 15.72 -15.27
N THR A 329 1.62 15.38 -15.70
CA THR A 329 1.05 14.03 -15.52
C THR A 329 1.82 12.98 -16.33
N MET A 330 2.15 13.27 -17.59
CA MET A 330 2.98 12.36 -18.41
C MET A 330 4.39 12.20 -17.85
N LEU A 331 4.96 13.27 -17.28
CA LEU A 331 6.31 13.25 -16.73
C LEU A 331 6.47 12.26 -15.58
N ILE A 332 5.41 12.01 -14.79
CA ILE A 332 5.47 11.05 -13.66
C ILE A 332 5.68 9.60 -14.11
N ALA A 333 5.39 9.30 -15.38
CA ALA A 333 5.67 7.98 -15.96
C ALA A 333 7.17 7.68 -16.07
N VAL A 334 8.03 8.69 -16.18
CA VAL A 334 9.48 8.52 -16.33
C VAL A 334 10.10 7.87 -15.07
N PRO A 335 9.98 8.43 -13.86
CA PRO A 335 10.50 7.78 -12.65
C PRO A 335 9.79 6.44 -12.35
N THR A 336 8.52 6.28 -12.74
CA THR A 336 7.82 5.00 -12.64
C THR A 336 8.47 3.96 -13.54
N GLY A 337 8.80 4.31 -14.78
CA GLY A 337 9.55 3.46 -15.72
C GLY A 337 10.92 3.06 -15.18
N VAL A 338 11.63 3.96 -14.50
CA VAL A 338 12.91 3.64 -13.82
C VAL A 338 12.71 2.50 -12.82
N LYS A 339 11.63 2.51 -12.02
CA LYS A 339 11.34 1.41 -11.09
C LYS A 339 11.11 0.08 -11.81
N PHE A 340 10.34 0.08 -12.90
CA PHE A 340 10.11 -1.12 -13.72
C PHE A 340 11.42 -1.70 -14.25
N PHE A 341 12.28 -0.88 -14.83
CA PHE A 341 13.59 -1.34 -15.32
C PHE A 341 14.48 -1.86 -14.19
N ASN A 342 14.40 -1.30 -13.00
CA ASN A 342 15.14 -1.80 -11.85
C ASN A 342 14.62 -3.17 -11.37
N TRP A 343 13.30 -3.41 -11.36
CA TRP A 343 12.72 -4.73 -11.04
C TRP A 343 13.10 -5.76 -12.10
N ILE A 344 12.99 -5.43 -13.39
CA ILE A 344 13.43 -6.30 -14.49
C ILE A 344 14.93 -6.57 -14.37
N GLY A 345 15.75 -5.55 -14.13
CA GLY A 345 17.20 -5.67 -13.96
C GLY A 345 17.59 -6.52 -12.74
N THR A 346 16.77 -6.52 -11.68
CA THR A 346 16.94 -7.41 -10.53
C THR A 346 16.72 -8.86 -10.92
N MET A 347 15.66 -9.15 -11.69
CA MET A 347 15.37 -10.50 -12.17
C MET A 347 16.32 -10.96 -13.29
N TRP A 348 16.80 -10.05 -14.11
CA TRP A 348 17.67 -10.35 -15.24
C TRP A 348 18.94 -11.06 -14.81
N ARG A 349 19.21 -12.24 -15.38
CA ARG A 349 20.33 -13.13 -15.01
C ARG A 349 20.35 -13.51 -13.53
N GLY A 350 19.22 -13.46 -12.83
CA GLY A 350 19.04 -14.01 -11.50
C GLY A 350 18.72 -15.50 -11.54
N SER A 351 18.90 -16.18 -10.40
CA SER A 351 18.42 -17.55 -10.19
C SER A 351 16.98 -17.50 -9.70
N LEU A 352 16.03 -17.35 -10.64
CA LEU A 352 14.62 -17.14 -10.32
C LEU A 352 13.98 -18.38 -9.72
N THR A 353 13.24 -18.16 -8.63
CA THR A 353 12.35 -19.16 -8.05
C THR A 353 10.94 -18.57 -7.94
N PHE A 354 9.91 -19.41 -8.11
CA PHE A 354 8.52 -18.99 -8.25
C PHE A 354 7.65 -19.45 -7.09
N GLU A 355 8.11 -19.17 -5.87
CA GLU A 355 7.29 -19.27 -4.67
C GLU A 355 6.17 -18.23 -4.70
N THR A 356 5.16 -18.45 -3.87
CA THR A 356 3.94 -17.64 -3.85
C THR A 356 4.21 -16.13 -3.79
N PRO A 357 5.11 -15.58 -2.94
CA PRO A 357 5.37 -14.13 -2.93
C PRO A 357 5.89 -13.59 -4.26
N MET A 358 6.71 -14.37 -4.97
CA MET A 358 7.26 -13.97 -6.28
C MET A 358 6.18 -13.93 -7.36
N LEU A 359 5.26 -14.90 -7.38
CA LEU A 359 4.14 -14.89 -8.33
C LEU A 359 3.25 -13.65 -8.13
N TRP A 360 2.94 -13.30 -6.89
CA TRP A 360 2.17 -12.09 -6.58
C TRP A 360 2.91 -10.82 -7.01
N SER A 361 4.23 -10.76 -6.84
CA SER A 361 5.06 -9.63 -7.26
C SER A 361 5.13 -9.49 -8.78
N ILE A 362 5.20 -10.61 -9.52
CA ILE A 362 5.13 -10.60 -10.99
C ILE A 362 3.72 -10.21 -11.45
N GLY A 363 2.67 -10.74 -10.81
CA GLY A 363 1.29 -10.34 -11.06
C GLY A 363 1.08 -8.84 -10.88
N PHE A 364 1.60 -8.27 -9.78
CA PHE A 364 1.65 -6.82 -9.56
C PHE A 364 2.30 -6.10 -10.75
N MET A 365 3.48 -6.54 -11.18
CA MET A 365 4.22 -5.88 -12.25
C MET A 365 3.46 -5.88 -13.58
N ILE A 366 2.81 -7.00 -13.92
CA ILE A 366 1.99 -7.12 -15.13
C ILE A 366 0.77 -6.20 -15.05
N THR A 367 0.00 -6.29 -13.97
CA THR A 367 -1.25 -5.52 -13.82
C THR A 367 -0.98 -4.02 -13.77
N PHE A 368 0.00 -3.60 -12.98
CA PHE A 368 0.35 -2.17 -12.88
C PHE A 368 0.91 -1.61 -14.19
N LEU A 369 1.65 -2.40 -14.98
CA LEU A 369 2.10 -1.96 -16.31
C LEU A 369 0.91 -1.60 -17.21
N PHE A 370 -0.10 -2.47 -17.29
CA PHE A 370 -1.32 -2.19 -18.03
C PHE A 370 -2.03 -0.92 -17.54
N GLY A 371 -2.17 -0.79 -16.21
CA GLY A 371 -2.75 0.40 -15.60
C GLY A 371 -1.97 1.68 -15.90
N GLY A 372 -0.63 1.62 -15.87
CA GLY A 372 0.24 2.75 -16.19
C GLY A 372 0.11 3.18 -17.65
N LEU A 373 0.04 2.22 -18.60
CA LEU A 373 -0.14 2.52 -20.03
C LEU A 373 -1.51 3.16 -20.32
N THR A 374 -2.58 2.66 -19.70
CA THR A 374 -3.92 3.29 -19.83
C THR A 374 -3.97 4.65 -19.14
N GLY A 375 -3.13 4.87 -18.11
CA GLY A 375 -2.93 6.18 -17.48
C GLY A 375 -2.32 7.21 -18.42
N ILE A 376 -1.42 6.83 -19.31
CA ILE A 376 -0.88 7.74 -20.35
C ILE A 376 -1.96 8.16 -21.34
N ILE A 377 -2.91 7.26 -21.67
CA ILE A 377 -4.07 7.61 -22.49
C ILE A 377 -4.89 8.69 -21.80
N LEU A 378 -5.24 8.50 -20.53
CA LEU A 378 -6.01 9.46 -19.73
C LEU A 378 -5.23 10.76 -19.41
N ALA A 379 -3.89 10.73 -19.43
CA ALA A 379 -3.07 11.92 -19.25
C ALA A 379 -3.12 12.87 -20.46
N SER A 380 -3.58 12.40 -21.61
CA SER A 380 -3.77 13.19 -22.84
C SER A 380 -5.18 13.77 -22.87
N PRO A 381 -5.38 15.11 -22.72
CA PRO A 381 -6.71 15.70 -22.70
C PRO A 381 -7.60 15.32 -23.90
N PRO A 382 -7.10 15.31 -25.16
CA PRO A 382 -7.93 14.90 -26.30
C PRO A 382 -8.45 13.47 -26.20
N LEU A 383 -7.66 12.55 -25.62
CA LEU A 383 -8.08 11.15 -25.43
C LEU A 383 -8.99 11.01 -24.20
N ASP A 384 -8.65 11.72 -23.11
CA ASP A 384 -9.47 11.72 -21.90
C ASP A 384 -10.91 12.20 -22.18
N PHE A 385 -11.09 13.23 -23.00
CA PHE A 385 -12.43 13.73 -23.35
C PHE A 385 -13.36 12.68 -23.96
N HIS A 386 -12.82 11.66 -24.63
CA HIS A 386 -13.62 10.57 -25.21
C HIS A 386 -14.00 9.49 -24.19
N VAL A 387 -13.21 9.30 -23.13
CA VAL A 387 -13.38 8.20 -22.18
C VAL A 387 -13.58 8.65 -20.73
N SER A 388 -13.57 9.97 -20.49
CA SER A 388 -13.82 10.55 -19.16
C SER A 388 -15.20 10.11 -18.64
N ASP A 389 -15.24 9.79 -17.33
CA ASP A 389 -16.46 9.31 -16.66
C ASP A 389 -17.11 8.05 -17.27
N SER A 390 -16.36 7.28 -18.08
CA SER A 390 -16.78 5.98 -18.60
C SER A 390 -16.17 4.80 -17.82
N TYR A 391 -16.57 3.58 -18.18
CA TYR A 391 -15.97 2.35 -17.64
C TYR A 391 -14.50 2.16 -18.01
N PHE A 392 -13.97 2.90 -19.00
CA PHE A 392 -12.53 2.93 -19.25
C PHE A 392 -11.74 3.45 -18.03
N VAL A 393 -12.25 4.51 -17.40
CA VAL A 393 -11.64 5.06 -16.18
C VAL A 393 -11.75 4.06 -15.04
N VAL A 394 -12.87 3.32 -14.93
CA VAL A 394 -13.05 2.27 -13.92
C VAL A 394 -12.04 1.16 -14.11
N ALA A 395 -11.85 0.69 -15.35
CA ALA A 395 -10.85 -0.30 -15.69
C ALA A 395 -9.44 0.18 -15.33
N HIS A 396 -9.07 1.38 -15.79
CA HIS A 396 -7.78 1.98 -15.53
C HIS A 396 -7.45 2.04 -14.03
N PHE A 397 -8.31 2.66 -13.21
CA PHE A 397 -7.95 2.83 -11.81
C PHE A 397 -7.96 1.52 -11.03
N HIS A 398 -8.72 0.50 -11.43
CA HIS A 398 -8.59 -0.82 -10.83
C HIS A 398 -7.25 -1.48 -11.20
N TYR A 399 -6.77 -1.33 -12.43
CA TYR A 399 -5.46 -1.83 -12.82
C TYR A 399 -4.32 -1.16 -12.04
N VAL A 400 -4.40 0.13 -11.74
CA VAL A 400 -3.37 0.82 -10.95
C VAL A 400 -3.57 0.63 -9.43
N VAL A 401 -4.80 0.74 -8.89
CA VAL A 401 -5.03 0.65 -7.44
C VAL A 401 -5.10 -0.80 -6.97
N PHE A 402 -5.99 -1.61 -7.53
CA PHE A 402 -6.11 -3.03 -7.15
C PHE A 402 -4.86 -3.79 -7.55
N GLY A 403 -4.36 -3.56 -8.78
CA GLY A 403 -3.14 -4.15 -9.30
C GLY A 403 -1.90 -3.85 -8.45
N THR A 404 -1.87 -2.70 -7.78
CA THR A 404 -0.80 -2.35 -6.84
C THR A 404 -1.06 -2.93 -5.45
N VAL A 405 -2.18 -2.51 -4.85
CA VAL A 405 -2.43 -2.74 -3.41
C VAL A 405 -2.69 -4.21 -3.13
N VAL A 406 -3.64 -4.82 -3.85
CA VAL A 406 -4.08 -6.18 -3.51
C VAL A 406 -3.02 -7.22 -3.89
N PHE A 407 -2.37 -7.07 -5.04
CA PHE A 407 -1.29 -7.97 -5.41
C PHE A 407 -0.09 -7.87 -4.48
N ALA A 408 0.36 -6.64 -4.15
CA ALA A 408 1.47 -6.47 -3.23
C ALA A 408 1.10 -6.77 -1.76
N MET A 409 -0.16 -6.58 -1.35
CA MET A 409 -0.67 -7.02 -0.06
C MET A 409 -0.47 -8.52 0.12
N PHE A 410 -0.95 -9.33 -0.83
CA PHE A 410 -0.79 -10.77 -0.74
C PHE A 410 0.67 -11.20 -0.91
N ALA A 411 1.45 -10.53 -1.78
CA ALA A 411 2.89 -10.73 -1.84
C ALA A 411 3.54 -10.55 -0.45
N GLY A 412 3.24 -9.45 0.23
CA GLY A 412 3.73 -9.14 1.58
C GLY A 412 3.20 -10.08 2.64
N PHE A 413 1.91 -10.48 2.59
CA PHE A 413 1.37 -11.45 3.54
C PHE A 413 2.08 -12.81 3.42
N TYR A 414 2.22 -13.36 2.23
CA TYR A 414 2.93 -14.62 2.04
C TYR A 414 4.41 -14.49 2.40
N PHE A 415 5.06 -13.36 2.09
CA PHE A 415 6.48 -13.13 2.35
C PHE A 415 6.79 -12.99 3.84
N TRP A 416 6.06 -12.12 4.56
CA TRP A 416 6.30 -11.86 5.99
C TRP A 416 5.43 -12.69 6.94
N TRP A 417 4.62 -13.64 6.46
CA TRP A 417 3.80 -14.48 7.32
C TRP A 417 4.57 -15.17 8.43
N PRO A 418 5.81 -15.71 8.20
CA PRO A 418 6.62 -16.26 9.27
C PRO A 418 7.00 -15.21 10.33
N LYS A 419 7.22 -13.94 9.94
CA LYS A 419 7.46 -12.87 10.91
C LYS A 419 6.22 -12.53 11.73
N PHE A 420 5.02 -12.65 11.14
CA PHE A 420 3.76 -12.35 11.84
C PHE A 420 3.37 -13.47 12.81
N THR A 421 3.53 -14.73 12.41
CA THR A 421 2.93 -15.88 13.08
C THR A 421 3.92 -16.95 13.56
N GLY A 422 5.14 -16.92 13.07
CA GLY A 422 6.13 -17.97 13.27
C GLY A 422 5.88 -19.23 12.43
N LYS A 423 5.02 -19.18 11.39
CA LYS A 423 4.66 -20.32 10.55
C LYS A 423 4.69 -19.95 9.08
N MET A 424 4.88 -20.94 8.20
CA MET A 424 4.81 -20.74 6.74
C MET A 424 3.42 -21.11 6.21
N LEU A 425 2.87 -20.31 5.29
CA LEU A 425 1.67 -20.65 4.54
C LEU A 425 1.96 -21.76 3.52
N ASN A 426 0.92 -22.55 3.18
CA ASN A 426 1.05 -23.63 2.20
C ASN A 426 1.18 -23.07 0.78
N GLU A 427 2.26 -23.42 0.10
CA GLU A 427 2.60 -22.94 -1.25
C GLU A 427 1.57 -23.35 -2.31
N ARG A 428 1.05 -24.57 -2.26
CA ARG A 428 0.08 -25.06 -3.26
C ARG A 428 -1.22 -24.24 -3.20
N LEU A 429 -1.74 -24.02 -2.00
CA LEU A 429 -2.92 -23.18 -1.81
C LEU A 429 -2.65 -21.72 -2.16
N GLY A 430 -1.44 -21.21 -1.88
CA GLY A 430 -1.01 -19.88 -2.26
C GLY A 430 -1.01 -19.67 -3.78
N LYS A 431 -0.52 -20.66 -4.53
CA LYS A 431 -0.53 -20.63 -6.01
C LYS A 431 -1.94 -20.73 -6.59
N ILE A 432 -2.80 -21.55 -6.00
CA ILE A 432 -4.22 -21.63 -6.39
C ILE A 432 -4.91 -20.28 -6.17
N HIS A 433 -4.71 -19.67 -5.00
CA HIS A 433 -5.22 -18.34 -4.69
C HIS A 433 -4.76 -17.30 -5.73
N PHE A 434 -3.45 -17.27 -6.03
CA PHE A 434 -2.88 -16.36 -7.01
C PHE A 434 -3.55 -16.48 -8.39
N TRP A 435 -3.64 -17.69 -8.94
CA TRP A 435 -4.18 -17.88 -10.28
C TRP A 435 -5.67 -17.56 -10.37
N LEU A 436 -6.47 -17.91 -9.36
CA LEU A 436 -7.88 -17.55 -9.33
C LEU A 436 -8.07 -16.04 -9.27
N LEU A 437 -7.30 -15.34 -8.42
CA LEU A 437 -7.39 -13.88 -8.31
C LEU A 437 -6.88 -13.20 -9.59
N PHE A 438 -5.75 -13.63 -10.14
CA PHE A 438 -5.16 -13.05 -11.34
C PHE A 438 -6.11 -13.16 -12.54
N LEU A 439 -6.64 -14.36 -12.80
CA LEU A 439 -7.58 -14.59 -13.91
C LEU A 439 -8.91 -13.87 -13.68
N GLY A 440 -9.46 -13.94 -12.47
CA GLY A 440 -10.69 -13.23 -12.11
C GLY A 440 -10.54 -11.72 -12.24
N PHE A 441 -9.41 -11.16 -11.84
CA PHE A 441 -9.12 -9.73 -11.98
C PHE A 441 -9.08 -9.28 -13.45
N HIS A 442 -8.30 -9.96 -14.28
CA HIS A 442 -8.20 -9.62 -15.70
C HIS A 442 -9.54 -9.83 -16.43
N GLY A 443 -10.27 -10.91 -16.15
CA GLY A 443 -11.60 -11.12 -16.69
C GLY A 443 -12.59 -10.02 -16.29
N THR A 444 -12.51 -9.53 -15.05
CA THR A 444 -13.40 -8.47 -14.58
C THR A 444 -13.09 -7.14 -15.25
N PHE A 445 -11.83 -6.69 -15.22
CA PHE A 445 -11.48 -5.29 -15.53
C PHE A 445 -10.93 -5.07 -16.93
N LEU A 446 -10.38 -6.08 -17.60
CA LEU A 446 -9.88 -5.91 -18.96
C LEU A 446 -11.00 -5.53 -19.93
N ILE A 447 -12.11 -6.26 -19.90
CA ILE A 447 -13.27 -6.01 -20.77
C ILE A 447 -13.92 -4.63 -20.52
N GLN A 448 -13.79 -4.08 -19.32
CA GLN A 448 -14.33 -2.77 -18.98
C GLN A 448 -13.65 -1.61 -19.72
N HIS A 449 -12.43 -1.79 -20.26
CA HIS A 449 -11.83 -0.79 -21.15
C HIS A 449 -12.65 -0.65 -22.44
N TRP A 450 -13.05 -1.77 -23.07
CA TRP A 450 -13.90 -1.77 -24.25
C TRP A 450 -15.29 -1.23 -23.93
N LEU A 451 -15.87 -1.68 -22.81
CA LEU A 451 -17.16 -1.19 -22.35
C LEU A 451 -17.18 0.35 -22.22
N GLY A 452 -16.07 0.93 -21.75
CA GLY A 452 -15.92 2.39 -21.65
C GLY A 452 -15.71 3.07 -22.99
N VAL A 453 -14.97 2.46 -23.92
CA VAL A 453 -14.78 2.97 -25.29
C VAL A 453 -16.08 2.95 -26.09
N GLU A 454 -16.91 1.91 -25.88
CA GLU A 454 -18.27 1.81 -26.46
C GLU A 454 -19.27 2.81 -25.82
N GLY A 455 -18.84 3.55 -24.78
CA GLY A 455 -19.60 4.68 -24.23
C GLY A 455 -20.36 4.40 -22.94
N MET A 456 -20.22 3.22 -22.29
CA MET A 456 -20.91 3.00 -21.02
C MET A 456 -20.40 3.94 -19.94
N PRO A 457 -21.26 4.81 -19.37
CA PRO A 457 -20.85 5.72 -18.30
C PRO A 457 -20.67 4.95 -16.98
N ARG A 458 -19.73 5.40 -16.15
CA ARG A 458 -19.58 4.87 -14.78
C ARG A 458 -20.67 5.41 -13.85
N ARG A 459 -20.95 4.67 -12.75
CA ARG A 459 -21.89 5.07 -11.68
C ARG A 459 -23.36 5.07 -12.08
N TYR A 460 -23.71 4.43 -13.17
CA TYR A 460 -25.08 4.20 -13.58
C TYR A 460 -25.54 2.84 -13.08
N ALA A 461 -26.72 2.80 -12.46
CA ALA A 461 -27.30 1.58 -11.92
C ALA A 461 -27.91 0.69 -12.99
N ASP A 462 -28.09 1.20 -14.19
CA ASP A 462 -28.86 0.59 -15.25
C ASP A 462 -28.34 1.04 -16.65
N TYR A 463 -28.66 0.28 -17.68
CA TYR A 463 -28.34 0.57 -19.08
C TYR A 463 -29.44 -0.02 -19.98
N LEU A 464 -29.54 0.45 -21.24
CA LEU A 464 -30.56 -0.01 -22.17
C LEU A 464 -30.11 -1.27 -22.91
N VAL A 465 -31.07 -2.09 -23.33
CA VAL A 465 -30.82 -3.31 -24.14
C VAL A 465 -30.15 -2.92 -25.47
N GLU A 466 -30.57 -1.79 -26.04
CA GLU A 466 -30.11 -1.23 -27.31
C GLU A 466 -28.65 -0.79 -27.26
N ASP A 467 -28.09 -0.51 -26.07
CA ASP A 467 -26.69 -0.12 -25.89
C ASP A 467 -25.70 -1.26 -26.18
N ASN A 468 -26.17 -2.50 -26.26
CA ASN A 468 -25.36 -3.71 -26.49
C ASN A 468 -24.28 -4.00 -25.43
N PHE A 469 -24.41 -3.47 -24.22
CA PHE A 469 -23.44 -3.63 -23.14
C PHE A 469 -23.62 -4.97 -22.38
N THR A 470 -24.72 -5.68 -22.56
CA THR A 470 -25.13 -6.83 -21.73
C THR A 470 -24.07 -7.92 -21.66
N TRP A 471 -23.56 -8.41 -22.79
CA TRP A 471 -22.60 -9.52 -22.80
C TRP A 471 -21.29 -9.17 -22.10
N MET A 472 -20.81 -7.91 -22.23
CA MET A 472 -19.59 -7.45 -21.56
C MET A 472 -19.80 -7.33 -20.05
N ASN A 473 -20.96 -6.84 -19.63
CA ASN A 473 -21.32 -6.79 -18.22
C ASN A 473 -21.48 -8.18 -17.62
N GLN A 474 -22.10 -9.13 -18.32
CA GLN A 474 -22.22 -10.52 -17.87
C GLN A 474 -20.85 -11.17 -17.72
N PHE A 475 -19.98 -11.05 -18.72
CA PHE A 475 -18.61 -11.57 -18.64
C PHE A 475 -17.82 -10.99 -17.47
N SER A 476 -17.83 -9.66 -17.32
CA SER A 476 -17.18 -8.95 -16.21
C SER A 476 -17.73 -9.41 -14.86
N THR A 477 -19.05 -9.61 -14.75
CA THR A 477 -19.71 -10.04 -13.51
C THR A 477 -19.30 -11.47 -13.13
N VAL A 478 -19.37 -12.42 -14.06
CA VAL A 478 -18.93 -13.81 -13.78
C VAL A 478 -17.48 -13.82 -13.32
N ALA A 479 -16.59 -13.09 -14.00
CA ALA A 479 -15.19 -12.99 -13.61
C ALA A 479 -15.01 -12.36 -12.22
N SER A 480 -15.84 -11.39 -11.85
CA SER A 480 -15.79 -10.77 -10.51
C SER A 480 -16.17 -11.75 -9.39
N PHE A 481 -17.08 -12.68 -9.64
CA PHE A 481 -17.38 -13.75 -8.68
C PHE A 481 -16.24 -14.76 -8.56
N VAL A 482 -15.50 -15.06 -9.64
CA VAL A 482 -14.26 -15.85 -9.58
C VAL A 482 -13.21 -15.11 -8.74
N LEU A 483 -13.07 -13.79 -8.96
CA LEU A 483 -12.19 -12.92 -8.17
C LEU A 483 -12.55 -12.98 -6.68
N GLY A 484 -13.82 -12.83 -6.31
CA GLY A 484 -14.28 -12.95 -4.94
C GLY A 484 -14.02 -14.33 -4.33
N ALA A 485 -14.31 -15.39 -5.08
CA ALA A 485 -14.09 -16.78 -4.66
C ALA A 485 -12.60 -17.13 -4.47
N SER A 486 -11.68 -16.36 -5.07
CA SER A 486 -10.23 -16.55 -4.89
C SER A 486 -9.79 -16.44 -3.45
N LEU A 487 -10.54 -15.74 -2.59
CA LEU A 487 -10.24 -15.64 -1.15
C LEU A 487 -10.48 -16.93 -0.37
N ILE A 488 -11.30 -17.86 -0.90
CA ILE A 488 -11.59 -19.14 -0.22
C ILE A 488 -10.29 -19.95 0.02
N PRO A 489 -9.43 -20.23 -0.98
CA PRO A 489 -8.17 -20.91 -0.74
C PRO A 489 -7.23 -20.13 0.18
N PHE A 490 -7.28 -18.81 0.22
CA PHE A 490 -6.50 -18.02 1.18
C PHE A 490 -6.96 -18.24 2.62
N PHE A 491 -8.25 -18.10 2.90
CA PHE A 491 -8.81 -18.36 4.25
C PHE A 491 -8.55 -19.80 4.69
N TRP A 492 -8.71 -20.75 3.77
CA TRP A 492 -8.42 -22.14 4.06
C TRP A 492 -6.93 -22.36 4.38
N ASN A 493 -6.03 -21.71 3.63
CA ASN A 493 -4.59 -21.75 3.88
C ASN A 493 -4.24 -21.20 5.27
N VAL A 494 -4.81 -20.05 5.64
CA VAL A 494 -4.63 -19.45 6.97
C VAL A 494 -5.11 -20.42 8.06
N TYR A 495 -6.29 -21.01 7.89
CA TYR A 495 -6.88 -21.94 8.86
C TYR A 495 -6.03 -23.20 9.06
N ILE A 496 -5.63 -23.89 7.98
CA ILE A 496 -4.82 -25.12 8.11
C ILE A 496 -3.42 -24.82 8.64
N THR A 497 -2.82 -23.69 8.26
CA THR A 497 -1.53 -23.23 8.76
C THR A 497 -1.60 -22.98 10.27
N TRP A 498 -2.65 -22.30 10.73
CA TRP A 498 -2.85 -22.07 12.15
C TRP A 498 -2.98 -23.38 12.93
N ARG A 499 -3.71 -24.37 12.41
CA ARG A 499 -3.95 -25.66 13.07
C ARG A 499 -2.75 -26.59 13.03
N ASN A 500 -2.11 -26.75 11.88
CA ASN A 500 -1.28 -27.92 11.58
C ASN A 500 0.19 -27.58 11.26
N ALA A 501 0.52 -26.34 10.86
CA ALA A 501 1.89 -26.03 10.47
C ALA A 501 2.83 -25.97 11.68
N GLU A 502 4.03 -26.47 11.50
CA GLU A 502 5.11 -26.36 12.48
C GLU A 502 5.64 -24.92 12.55
N LYS A 503 6.24 -24.59 13.69
CA LYS A 503 6.90 -23.29 13.86
C LYS A 503 8.23 -23.27 13.11
N VAL A 504 8.49 -22.15 12.46
CA VAL A 504 9.78 -21.85 11.85
C VAL A 504 10.85 -21.75 12.95
N GLN A 505 11.98 -22.44 12.74
CA GLN A 505 13.08 -22.49 13.70
C GLN A 505 14.29 -21.63 13.29
N VAL A 506 14.22 -20.99 12.12
CA VAL A 506 15.28 -20.15 11.56
C VAL A 506 14.83 -18.71 11.42
N ASP A 507 15.77 -17.79 11.39
CA ASP A 507 15.47 -16.36 11.24
C ASP A 507 14.98 -16.02 9.84
N ASP A 508 15.56 -16.65 8.81
CA ASP A 508 15.20 -16.47 7.41
C ASP A 508 14.81 -17.81 6.76
N PRO A 509 13.50 -18.13 6.69
CA PRO A 509 13.03 -19.36 6.04
C PRO A 509 13.10 -19.32 4.51
N TRP A 510 13.30 -18.15 3.89
CA TRP A 510 13.47 -18.01 2.44
C TRP A 510 14.94 -18.22 2.00
N GLY A 511 15.89 -18.06 2.92
CA GLY A 511 17.31 -18.29 2.74
C GLY A 511 18.09 -17.16 2.03
N PHE A 512 17.41 -16.15 1.50
CA PHE A 512 18.02 -15.01 0.81
C PHE A 512 17.44 -13.65 1.25
N GLY A 513 16.83 -13.59 2.43
CA GLY A 513 16.34 -12.35 3.01
C GLY A 513 17.48 -11.33 3.15
N ALA A 514 17.28 -10.15 2.56
CA ALA A 514 18.34 -9.15 2.49
C ALA A 514 18.32 -8.20 3.68
N SER A 515 17.16 -7.70 4.04
CA SER A 515 16.95 -6.65 5.03
C SER A 515 16.93 -7.19 6.46
N LEU A 516 17.11 -6.29 7.42
CA LEU A 516 17.45 -6.62 8.81
C LEU A 516 16.38 -7.45 9.55
N GLU A 517 15.11 -7.38 9.15
CA GLU A 517 14.05 -8.21 9.73
C GLU A 517 14.31 -9.70 9.58
N TRP A 518 15.13 -10.11 8.64
CA TRP A 518 15.52 -11.51 8.45
C TRP A 518 16.71 -11.95 9.31
N ALA A 519 17.24 -11.03 10.17
CA ALA A 519 18.27 -11.33 11.17
C ALA A 519 17.72 -11.43 12.60
N THR A 520 16.43 -11.71 12.76
CA THR A 520 15.78 -11.96 14.05
C THR A 520 14.77 -13.10 13.94
N SER A 521 14.38 -13.71 15.06
CA SER A 521 13.51 -14.89 15.10
C SER A 521 12.14 -14.69 14.43
N CYS A 522 11.48 -15.78 14.11
CA CYS A 522 10.13 -15.86 13.57
C CYS A 522 9.16 -16.47 14.62
N PRO A 523 8.28 -15.67 15.28
CA PRO A 523 8.13 -14.23 15.20
C PRO A 523 9.23 -13.45 15.96
N PRO A 524 9.40 -12.14 15.70
CA PRO A 524 10.35 -11.31 16.43
C PRO A 524 10.01 -11.17 17.91
N PRO A 525 11.00 -11.04 18.80
CA PRO A 525 10.77 -10.79 20.23
C PRO A 525 10.14 -9.41 20.45
N ARG A 526 9.74 -9.10 21.71
CA ARG A 526 9.03 -7.86 22.05
C ARG A 526 9.78 -6.60 21.58
N HIS A 527 11.09 -6.54 21.77
CA HIS A 527 11.94 -5.40 21.38
C HIS A 527 12.70 -5.68 20.07
N ASN A 528 12.13 -6.51 19.20
CA ASN A 528 12.54 -6.81 17.84
C ASN A 528 13.81 -7.65 17.70
N PHE A 529 14.85 -7.40 18.52
CA PHE A 529 16.13 -8.11 18.46
C PHE A 529 16.61 -8.48 19.85
N THR A 530 17.17 -9.68 20.00
CA THR A 530 17.94 -10.06 21.19
C THR A 530 19.37 -9.54 21.10
N SER A 531 19.92 -9.48 19.88
CA SER A 531 21.20 -8.88 19.56
C SER A 531 21.17 -8.35 18.14
N LEU A 532 21.67 -7.14 17.91
CA LEU A 532 21.76 -6.54 16.58
C LEU A 532 23.03 -6.99 15.87
N PRO A 533 22.94 -7.49 14.64
CA PRO A 533 24.14 -7.77 13.84
C PRO A 533 24.84 -6.47 13.44
N ARG A 534 26.11 -6.55 13.09
CA ARG A 534 26.85 -5.40 12.61
C ARG A 534 26.37 -5.01 11.20
N ILE A 535 25.77 -3.80 11.07
CA ILE A 535 25.22 -3.29 9.82
C ILE A 535 26.33 -2.60 9.00
N ARG A 536 26.63 -3.14 7.79
CA ARG A 536 27.69 -2.63 6.91
C ARG A 536 27.19 -2.29 5.50
N SER A 537 26.05 -2.81 5.09
CA SER A 537 25.44 -2.64 3.77
C SER A 537 23.93 -2.43 3.88
N GLU A 538 23.25 -2.27 2.74
CA GLU A 538 21.80 -2.25 2.61
C GLU A 538 21.13 -3.62 2.75
N ARG A 539 21.91 -4.68 2.93
CA ARG A 539 21.46 -6.09 3.03
C ARG A 539 22.07 -6.82 4.22
N PRO A 540 21.89 -6.32 5.44
CA PRO A 540 22.60 -6.80 6.63
C PRO A 540 22.30 -8.26 7.01
N ALA A 541 21.10 -8.78 6.73
CA ALA A 541 20.76 -10.18 6.99
C ALA A 541 21.44 -11.12 5.98
N LEU A 542 21.46 -10.75 4.69
CA LEU A 542 22.19 -11.52 3.68
C LEU A 542 23.69 -11.56 4.00
N ASP A 543 24.25 -10.43 4.43
CA ASP A 543 25.65 -10.37 4.86
C ASP A 543 25.96 -11.24 6.08
N LEU A 544 24.97 -11.45 6.95
CA LEU A 544 25.08 -12.31 8.12
C LEU A 544 25.03 -13.80 7.74
N HIS A 545 24.05 -14.19 6.92
CA HIS A 545 23.78 -15.58 6.59
C HIS A 545 24.67 -16.11 5.45
N HIS A 546 25.13 -15.22 4.55
CA HIS A 546 25.94 -15.53 3.38
C HIS A 546 27.23 -14.67 3.31
N PRO A 547 28.15 -14.85 4.28
CA PRO A 547 29.38 -14.05 4.31
C PRO A 547 30.27 -14.25 3.06
N GLU A 548 30.14 -15.38 2.37
CA GLU A 548 30.83 -15.67 1.11
C GLU A 548 30.42 -14.73 -0.02
N LEU A 549 29.19 -14.21 -0.02
CA LEU A 549 28.72 -13.26 -1.04
C LEU A 549 29.26 -11.83 -0.84
N ARG A 550 29.92 -11.54 0.28
CA ARG A 550 30.56 -10.24 0.52
C ARG A 550 31.79 -10.05 -0.36
N GLN A 551 32.53 -11.11 -0.67
CA GLN A 551 33.81 -11.04 -1.38
C GLN A 551 33.64 -10.69 -2.87
N VAL A 552 32.47 -10.87 -3.46
CA VAL A 552 32.20 -10.59 -4.89
C VAL A 552 32.13 -9.09 -5.19
N HIS A 553 31.98 -8.23 -4.18
CA HIS A 553 31.87 -6.77 -4.34
C HIS A 553 33.07 -5.97 -3.81
N THR A 554 34.04 -6.60 -3.17
CA THR A 554 35.37 -6.02 -2.92
C THR A 554 36.34 -6.48 -4.00
N VAL A 555 36.05 -6.15 -5.27
CA VAL A 555 37.12 -5.93 -6.20
C VAL A 555 37.76 -4.63 -5.71
N GLU A 556 38.77 -4.74 -4.89
CA GLU A 556 39.74 -3.67 -4.67
C GLU A 556 40.11 -3.16 -6.04
N SER A 557 39.86 -1.89 -6.32
CA SER A 557 40.60 -1.20 -7.38
C SER A 557 42.07 -1.48 -7.10
N PRO A 558 42.84 -2.05 -8.03
CA PRO A 558 44.26 -2.26 -7.79
C PRO A 558 44.82 -0.91 -7.35
N ALA A 559 45.48 -0.90 -6.21
CA ALA A 559 46.19 0.27 -5.73
C ALA A 559 47.02 0.79 -6.89
N PRO A 560 47.04 2.10 -7.19
CA PRO A 560 47.88 2.63 -8.24
C PRO A 560 49.30 2.16 -7.92
N ALA A 561 49.92 1.44 -8.89
CA ALA A 561 51.28 0.96 -8.79
C ALA A 561 52.13 2.16 -8.35
N ALA A 562 52.67 2.10 -7.14
CA ALA A 562 53.66 3.04 -6.70
C ALA A 562 54.79 2.97 -7.73
N GLN A 563 54.98 4.03 -8.48
CA GLN A 563 56.10 4.18 -9.36
C GLN A 563 57.36 3.99 -8.54
N ALA A 564 57.99 2.85 -8.73
CA ALA A 564 59.39 2.65 -8.38
C ALA A 564 60.22 3.55 -9.31
N LEU A 565 60.33 4.82 -8.94
CA LEU A 565 61.40 5.69 -9.46
C LEU A 565 62.68 5.24 -8.76
N GLY A 566 63.43 4.44 -9.50
CA GLY A 566 64.74 4.01 -9.11
C GLY A 566 65.65 5.20 -8.86
N ASN A 567 66.33 5.16 -7.71
CA ASN A 567 67.60 5.82 -7.50
C ASN A 567 68.64 5.18 -8.41
N ALA A 568 68.91 5.80 -9.54
CA ALA A 568 70.16 5.63 -10.31
C ALA A 568 70.53 7.05 -10.69
N ASP A 569 71.56 7.57 -9.98
CA ASP A 569 72.64 8.41 -10.47
C ASP A 569 73.26 9.19 -9.31
N GLN A 570 74.21 8.56 -8.66
CA GLN A 570 75.36 9.20 -8.02
C GLN A 570 76.52 8.31 -8.16
N LYS A 571 77.27 8.45 -9.27
CA LYS A 571 78.71 8.24 -9.39
C LYS A 571 79.21 8.88 -10.64
N ASP A 572 80.32 9.58 -10.42
CA ASP A 572 81.34 10.08 -11.36
C ASP A 572 81.05 11.40 -12.06
N THR A 573 81.69 12.44 -11.47
CA THR A 573 82.82 13.07 -12.19
C THR A 573 83.61 13.94 -11.23
N ALA A 574 84.82 13.47 -10.92
CA ALA A 574 85.96 14.32 -10.62
C ALA A 574 86.62 14.70 -11.95
N GLN A 575 86.63 15.98 -12.26
CA GLN A 575 87.77 16.77 -12.78
C GLN A 575 87.27 18.21 -12.98
#